data_10bcf00eb57f7d8b0a5be2bfc0101b9a
#
_entry.id   10bcf00eb57f7d8b0a5be2bfc0101b9a
#
_cell.length_a   1.000
_cell.length_b   1.000
_cell.length_c   1.000
_cell.angle_alpha   90.00
_cell.angle_beta   90.00
_cell.angle_gamma   90.00
#
_symmetry.space_group_name_H-M   'P 1'
#
loop_
_entity.id
_entity.type
_entity.pdbx_description
1 polymer ?
#
loop_
_entity_poly.entity_id
_entity_poly.type
_entity_poly.pdbx_seq_one_letter_code
_entity_poly.pdbx_strand_id
1 'polypeptide(L)'
;PNGGGTALRKTIIHGKEVLLQMSYRPLSVFTRDMVTNRWKFSHNVEGFSNLIKSFEVDPTGNIWASHMYKGIYRLRLNEDLRSVKEMEYIGKLEEGNESGTINVMKLRGRIVFSDGSKFYTYEDLTGKIVPYDLLNEDFPELSDTYRVVSLNNDLYWFIRNSEYVLLGYESGRFQLKQRIPFTLFDNPTIEDRGNIYVASDGTSYFCLN
;
A
#
# COMPACT_ATOMS: atom_id res chain seq x y z
N PRO A 1 4.22 18.97 13.64
CA PRO A 1 4.58 17.60 13.28
C PRO A 1 5.81 17.64 12.41
N ASN A 2 6.98 17.34 13.01
CA ASN A 2 8.27 17.41 12.33
C ASN A 2 8.65 16.03 11.78
N GLY A 3 7.93 15.55 10.78
CA GLY A 3 8.29 14.30 10.13
C GLY A 3 7.58 14.22 8.79
N GLY A 4 8.33 14.01 7.71
CA GLY A 4 7.76 13.69 6.40
C GLY A 4 6.85 12.46 6.52
N GLY A 5 5.62 12.55 6.03
CA GLY A 5 4.74 11.39 5.97
C GLY A 5 5.20 10.45 4.87
N THR A 6 5.35 9.17 5.17
CA THR A 6 5.74 8.15 4.18
C THR A 6 4.56 7.67 3.35
N ALA A 7 3.36 7.72 3.91
CA ALA A 7 2.13 7.32 3.22
C ALA A 7 0.90 8.06 3.78
N LEU A 8 -0.05 8.32 2.90
CA LEU A 8 -1.32 8.97 3.20
C LEU A 8 -2.46 8.16 2.59
N ARG A 9 -3.50 7.83 3.37
CA ARG A 9 -4.66 7.06 2.90
C ARG A 9 -5.96 7.67 3.39
N LYS A 10 -6.82 8.03 2.45
CA LYS A 10 -8.21 8.36 2.73
C LYS A 10 -9.01 7.05 2.82
N THR A 11 -9.74 6.84 3.89
CA THR A 11 -10.45 5.59 4.16
C THR A 11 -11.66 5.79 5.06
N ILE A 12 -12.44 4.73 5.24
CA ILE A 12 -13.53 4.66 6.21
C ILE A 12 -13.18 3.58 7.23
N ILE A 13 -13.15 3.93 8.51
CA ILE A 13 -12.95 3.00 9.62
C ILE A 13 -14.08 3.23 10.64
N HIS A 14 -14.76 2.15 11.04
CA HIS A 14 -15.93 2.22 11.92
C HIS A 14 -16.98 3.25 11.46
N GLY A 15 -17.22 3.32 10.14
CA GLY A 15 -18.17 4.26 9.54
C GLY A 15 -17.72 5.72 9.50
N LYS A 16 -16.51 6.05 9.96
CA LYS A 16 -15.96 7.41 9.97
C LYS A 16 -15.00 7.59 8.80
N GLU A 17 -15.25 8.62 7.97
CA GLU A 17 -14.30 9.02 6.93
C GLU A 17 -13.10 9.72 7.59
N VAL A 18 -11.91 9.18 7.37
CA VAL A 18 -10.66 9.68 7.94
C VAL A 18 -9.55 9.69 6.88
N LEU A 19 -8.57 10.55 7.13
CA LEU A 19 -7.32 10.53 6.41
C LEU A 19 -6.25 10.05 7.40
N LEU A 20 -5.64 8.92 7.11
CA LEU A 20 -4.54 8.37 7.88
C LEU A 20 -3.22 8.78 7.27
N GLN A 21 -2.31 9.24 8.09
CA GLN A 21 -0.93 9.50 7.71
C GLN A 21 -0.02 8.62 8.56
N MET A 22 0.85 7.90 7.89
CA MET A 22 1.94 7.18 8.55
C MET A 22 3.24 7.91 8.27
N SER A 23 3.94 8.26 9.31
CA SER A 23 5.31 8.76 9.28
C SER A 23 6.23 7.72 9.89
N TYR A 24 7.51 8.01 10.04
CA TYR A 24 8.48 7.03 10.56
C TYR A 24 8.08 6.39 11.90
N ARG A 25 7.19 6.99 12.69
CA ARG A 25 6.73 6.44 13.96
C ARG A 25 5.24 6.58 14.21
N PRO A 26 4.61 7.75 14.30
CA PRO A 26 3.20 7.79 14.65
C PRO A 26 2.30 7.52 13.44
N LEU A 27 1.25 6.77 13.69
CA LEU A 27 0.06 6.76 12.85
C LEU A 27 -0.81 7.95 13.28
N SER A 28 -1.04 8.88 12.37
CA SER A 28 -1.80 10.12 12.65
C SER A 28 -3.17 10.07 11.97
N VAL A 29 -4.18 10.53 12.68
CA VAL A 29 -5.56 10.63 12.20
C VAL A 29 -5.89 12.09 11.92
N PHE A 30 -6.43 12.33 10.72
CA PHE A 30 -7.02 13.60 10.33
C PHE A 30 -8.51 13.41 10.10
N THR A 31 -9.30 14.34 10.57
CA THR A 31 -10.75 14.37 10.36
C THR A 31 -11.14 15.54 9.48
N ARG A 32 -12.26 15.40 8.78
CA ARG A 32 -12.77 16.47 7.93
C ARG A 32 -13.57 17.47 8.75
N ASP A 33 -13.17 18.72 8.70
CA ASP A 33 -13.95 19.82 9.28
C ASP A 33 -15.18 20.06 8.40
N MET A 34 -16.37 19.89 8.97
CA MET A 34 -17.64 19.95 8.24
C MET A 34 -18.00 21.35 7.76
N VAL A 35 -17.43 22.40 8.36
CA VAL A 35 -17.70 23.79 7.99
C VAL A 35 -16.78 24.24 6.87
N THR A 36 -15.48 23.99 7.03
CA THR A 36 -14.48 24.45 6.06
C THR A 36 -14.15 23.41 4.98
N ASN A 37 -14.68 22.20 5.12
CA ASN A 37 -14.42 21.05 4.25
C ASN A 37 -12.93 20.67 4.12
N ARG A 38 -12.13 21.06 5.12
CA ARG A 38 -10.68 20.82 5.14
C ARG A 38 -10.32 19.69 6.09
N TRP A 39 -9.25 18.96 5.76
CA TRP A 39 -8.66 17.99 6.65
C TRP A 39 -7.87 18.69 7.75
N LYS A 40 -8.14 18.33 9.00
CA LYS A 40 -7.46 18.82 10.20
C LYS A 40 -6.85 17.66 10.96
N PHE A 41 -5.61 17.83 11.44
CA PHE A 41 -5.01 16.89 12.37
C PHE A 41 -5.91 16.74 13.61
N SER A 42 -6.19 15.51 13.98
CA SER A 42 -6.98 15.17 15.15
C SER A 42 -6.09 14.68 16.28
N HIS A 43 -5.38 13.57 16.06
CA HIS A 43 -4.53 12.95 17.08
C HIS A 43 -3.57 11.93 16.43
N ASN A 44 -2.59 11.49 17.24
CA ASN A 44 -1.81 10.30 16.95
C ASN A 44 -2.44 9.09 17.62
N VAL A 45 -2.37 7.94 16.95
CA VAL A 45 -2.86 6.66 17.49
C VAL A 45 -1.85 6.14 18.52
N GLU A 46 -2.34 5.82 19.71
CA GLU A 46 -1.55 5.21 20.78
C GLU A 46 -1.39 3.70 20.58
N GLY A 47 -0.31 3.14 21.13
CA GLY A 47 -0.06 1.69 21.09
C GLY A 47 0.64 1.17 19.83
N PHE A 48 1.04 2.08 18.90
CA PHE A 48 1.82 1.72 17.73
C PHE A 48 2.90 2.76 17.43
N SER A 49 4.17 2.34 17.45
CA SER A 49 5.32 3.22 17.23
C SER A 49 6.43 2.56 16.38
N ASN A 50 6.10 1.49 15.65
CA ASN A 50 7.06 0.78 14.82
C ASN A 50 7.40 1.56 13.54
N LEU A 51 8.61 1.33 13.01
CA LEU A 51 9.08 1.92 11.77
C LEU A 51 8.39 1.29 10.56
N ILE A 52 7.62 2.08 9.85
CA ILE A 52 6.78 1.63 8.74
C ILE A 52 7.24 2.25 7.42
N LYS A 53 7.31 1.41 6.38
CA LYS A 53 7.63 1.80 5.01
C LYS A 53 6.38 2.24 4.23
N SER A 54 5.31 1.47 4.33
CA SER A 54 4.04 1.73 3.65
C SER A 54 2.88 1.07 4.41
N PHE A 55 1.66 1.47 4.11
CA PHE A 55 0.47 0.81 4.65
C PHE A 55 -0.71 0.91 3.68
N GLU A 56 -1.65 -0.02 3.84
CA GLU A 56 -2.96 0.00 3.22
C GLU A 56 -4.04 -0.32 4.25
N VAL A 57 -5.29 0.05 3.92
CA VAL A 57 -6.45 -0.24 4.78
C VAL A 57 -7.41 -1.13 3.99
N ASP A 58 -7.76 -2.27 4.56
CA ASP A 58 -8.72 -3.19 3.95
C ASP A 58 -10.18 -2.68 4.10
N PRO A 59 -11.16 -3.30 3.39
CA PRO A 59 -12.57 -2.87 3.48
C PRO A 59 -13.18 -3.03 4.87
N THR A 60 -12.59 -3.86 5.74
CA THR A 60 -13.07 -4.08 7.12
C THR A 60 -12.46 -3.09 8.12
N GLY A 61 -11.54 -2.23 7.65
CA GLY A 61 -10.90 -1.19 8.45
C GLY A 61 -9.62 -1.65 9.17
N ASN A 62 -9.11 -2.85 8.89
CA ASN A 62 -7.79 -3.23 9.38
C ASN A 62 -6.72 -2.49 8.60
N ILE A 63 -5.68 -2.08 9.31
CA ILE A 63 -4.51 -1.41 8.74
C ILE A 63 -3.41 -2.45 8.59
N TRP A 64 -2.92 -2.63 7.36
CA TRP A 64 -1.82 -3.51 7.02
C TRP A 64 -0.58 -2.69 6.76
N ALA A 65 0.40 -2.78 7.64
CA ALA A 65 1.57 -1.90 7.64
C ALA A 65 2.86 -2.70 7.40
N SER A 66 3.56 -2.37 6.31
CA SER A 66 4.86 -2.95 5.99
C SER A 66 5.92 -2.41 6.94
N HIS A 67 6.60 -3.27 7.70
CA HIS A 67 7.73 -2.85 8.52
C HIS A 67 8.92 -2.43 7.64
N MET A 68 9.72 -1.48 8.10
CA MET A 68 10.84 -0.92 7.33
C MET A 68 11.84 -1.99 6.86
N TYR A 69 12.07 -3.02 7.68
CA TYR A 69 13.13 -4.01 7.44
C TYR A 69 12.60 -5.41 7.17
N LYS A 70 11.55 -5.85 7.86
CA LYS A 70 10.98 -7.19 7.69
C LYS A 70 9.57 -7.31 8.22
N GLY A 71 8.77 -8.16 7.58
CA GLY A 71 7.42 -8.48 8.02
C GLY A 71 6.40 -7.36 7.86
N ILE A 72 5.20 -7.63 8.34
CA ILE A 72 4.05 -6.71 8.31
C ILE A 72 3.34 -6.73 9.66
N TYR A 73 2.64 -5.64 9.95
CA TYR A 73 1.68 -5.55 11.04
C TYR A 73 0.27 -5.48 10.51
N ARG A 74 -0.63 -6.21 11.13
CA ARG A 74 -2.07 -6.04 11.01
C ARG A 74 -2.57 -5.35 12.26
N LEU A 75 -3.19 -4.19 12.11
CA LEU A 75 -3.68 -3.38 13.22
C LEU A 75 -5.19 -3.20 13.10
N ARG A 76 -5.88 -3.30 14.22
CA ARG A 76 -7.26 -2.88 14.38
C ARG A 76 -7.31 -1.76 15.39
N LEU A 77 -7.97 -0.67 15.08
CA LEU A 77 -8.16 0.45 16.00
C LEU A 77 -9.42 0.29 16.84
N ASN A 78 -9.43 0.92 18.02
CA ASN A 78 -10.64 1.09 18.80
C ASN A 78 -11.66 1.97 18.05
N GLU A 79 -12.92 1.95 18.45
CA GLU A 79 -14.01 2.69 17.79
C GLU A 79 -13.81 4.20 17.77
N ASP A 80 -13.10 4.74 18.76
CA ASP A 80 -12.74 6.14 18.82
C ASP A 80 -11.51 6.52 17.97
N LEU A 81 -10.83 5.53 17.40
CA LEU A 81 -9.61 5.61 16.59
C LEU A 81 -8.38 6.14 17.36
N ARG A 82 -8.43 6.22 18.69
CA ARG A 82 -7.35 6.81 19.49
C ARG A 82 -6.22 5.84 19.81
N SER A 83 -6.53 4.54 19.83
CA SER A 83 -5.53 3.53 20.19
C SER A 83 -5.71 2.26 19.40
N VAL A 84 -4.65 1.47 19.35
CA VAL A 84 -4.69 0.12 18.77
C VAL A 84 -5.43 -0.81 19.72
N LYS A 85 -6.46 -1.47 19.21
CA LYS A 85 -7.22 -2.52 19.91
C LYS A 85 -6.54 -3.87 19.81
N GLU A 86 -6.09 -4.21 18.61
CA GLU A 86 -5.43 -5.49 18.30
C GLU A 86 -4.26 -5.24 17.37
N MET A 87 -3.17 -5.95 17.61
CA MET A 87 -1.97 -5.90 16.78
C MET A 87 -1.43 -7.31 16.60
N GLU A 88 -1.24 -7.68 15.35
CA GLU A 88 -0.60 -8.93 14.94
C GLU A 88 0.65 -8.61 14.13
N TYR A 89 1.76 -9.28 14.44
CA TYR A 89 2.98 -9.21 13.64
C TYR A 89 3.14 -10.50 12.84
N ILE A 90 3.32 -10.35 11.53
CA ILE A 90 3.49 -11.45 10.59
C ILE A 90 4.88 -11.29 9.96
N GLY A 91 5.82 -12.14 10.39
CA GLY A 91 7.20 -12.11 9.93
C GLY A 91 7.44 -12.88 8.63
N LYS A 92 6.52 -13.78 8.26
CA LYS A 92 6.64 -14.68 7.11
C LYS A 92 5.30 -14.78 6.37
N LEU A 93 5.33 -14.82 5.05
CA LEU A 93 4.14 -15.03 4.23
C LEU A 93 3.90 -16.51 3.93
N GLU A 94 4.96 -17.31 3.91
CA GLU A 94 4.94 -18.75 3.67
C GLU A 94 5.86 -19.47 4.67
N GLU A 95 5.52 -20.69 5.07
CA GLU A 95 6.38 -21.50 5.95
C GLU A 95 7.70 -21.85 5.23
N GLY A 96 8.81 -21.69 5.96
CA GLY A 96 10.15 -22.00 5.44
C GLY A 96 10.89 -20.84 4.78
N ASN A 97 10.22 -19.75 4.41
CA ASN A 97 10.85 -18.55 3.86
C ASN A 97 10.98 -17.45 4.93
N GLU A 98 12.21 -17.03 5.22
CA GLU A 98 12.41 -15.79 5.97
C GLU A 98 12.16 -14.62 5.01
N SER A 99 10.98 -14.01 5.11
CA SER A 99 10.68 -12.83 4.33
C SER A 99 11.52 -11.65 4.83
N GLY A 100 12.24 -11.03 3.92
CA GLY A 100 12.84 -9.74 4.13
C GLY A 100 11.76 -8.64 4.24
N THR A 101 11.91 -7.58 3.50
CA THR A 101 10.89 -6.52 3.40
C THR A 101 9.68 -7.05 2.64
N ILE A 102 8.51 -7.02 3.26
CA ILE A 102 7.24 -7.33 2.61
C ILE A 102 6.59 -6.02 2.18
N ASN A 103 6.27 -5.88 0.89
CA ASN A 103 5.51 -4.74 0.38
C ASN A 103 4.02 -5.00 0.53
N VAL A 104 3.27 -3.98 0.94
CA VAL A 104 1.81 -4.02 1.08
C VAL A 104 1.18 -3.12 0.02
N MET A 105 0.23 -3.65 -0.72
CA MET A 105 -0.45 -3.00 -1.83
C MET A 105 -1.95 -3.24 -1.74
N LYS A 106 -2.73 -2.45 -2.48
CA LYS A 106 -4.18 -2.64 -2.58
C LYS A 106 -4.59 -2.72 -4.05
N LEU A 107 -5.20 -3.84 -4.42
CA LEU A 107 -5.71 -4.11 -5.76
C LEU A 107 -7.18 -4.51 -5.67
N ARG A 108 -8.07 -3.77 -6.34
CA ARG A 108 -9.52 -4.05 -6.37
C ARG A 108 -10.13 -4.23 -4.96
N GLY A 109 -9.71 -3.36 -4.02
CA GLY A 109 -10.13 -3.45 -2.62
C GLY A 109 -9.44 -4.53 -1.78
N ARG A 110 -8.73 -5.47 -2.39
CA ARG A 110 -8.01 -6.56 -1.73
C ARG A 110 -6.61 -6.14 -1.33
N ILE A 111 -6.17 -6.56 -0.16
CA ILE A 111 -4.78 -6.40 0.26
C ILE A 111 -3.93 -7.48 -0.41
N VAL A 112 -2.85 -7.04 -1.04
CA VAL A 112 -1.88 -7.89 -1.71
C VAL A 112 -0.50 -7.62 -1.11
N PHE A 113 0.24 -8.67 -0.86
CA PHE A 113 1.60 -8.62 -0.34
C PHE A 113 2.59 -9.10 -1.41
N SER A 114 3.80 -8.60 -1.35
CA SER A 114 4.93 -9.16 -2.09
C SER A 114 6.16 -9.23 -1.21
N ASP A 115 6.84 -10.37 -1.24
CA ASP A 115 8.15 -10.59 -0.60
C ASP A 115 9.33 -10.44 -1.58
N GLY A 116 9.04 -10.03 -2.82
CA GLY A 116 10.01 -9.91 -3.91
C GLY A 116 10.13 -11.17 -4.78
N SER A 117 9.54 -12.28 -4.37
CA SER A 117 9.54 -13.55 -5.12
C SER A 117 8.16 -13.96 -5.62
N LYS A 118 7.14 -13.70 -4.81
CA LYS A 118 5.73 -14.03 -5.11
C LYS A 118 4.78 -12.96 -4.58
N PHE A 119 3.56 -13.02 -5.10
CA PHE A 119 2.42 -12.27 -4.57
C PHE A 119 1.57 -13.15 -3.67
N TYR A 120 1.06 -12.54 -2.60
CA TYR A 120 0.16 -13.18 -1.63
C TYR A 120 -1.03 -12.26 -1.37
N THR A 121 -2.09 -12.80 -0.81
CA THR A 121 -3.26 -12.04 -0.37
C THR A 121 -3.79 -12.59 0.93
N TYR A 122 -4.50 -11.74 1.68
CA TYR A 122 -5.22 -12.20 2.87
C TYR A 122 -6.60 -12.69 2.48
N GLU A 123 -6.95 -13.88 2.96
CA GLU A 123 -8.26 -14.50 2.76
C GLU A 123 -9.07 -14.37 4.05
N ASP A 124 -10.08 -13.48 4.03
CA ASP A 124 -10.87 -13.14 5.21
C ASP A 124 -11.63 -14.32 5.80
N LEU A 125 -12.07 -15.28 4.96
CA LEU A 125 -12.84 -16.45 5.40
C LEU A 125 -12.02 -17.42 6.24
N THR A 126 -10.77 -17.60 5.89
CA THR A 126 -9.85 -18.55 6.58
C THR A 126 -8.93 -17.86 7.58
N GLY A 127 -8.81 -16.53 7.48
CA GLY A 127 -7.85 -15.76 8.27
C GLY A 127 -6.40 -16.03 7.90
N LYS A 128 -6.12 -16.49 6.67
CA LYS A 128 -4.79 -16.88 6.23
C LYS A 128 -4.27 -16.01 5.11
N ILE A 129 -2.95 -15.91 5.03
CA ILE A 129 -2.25 -15.40 3.85
C ILE A 129 -2.04 -16.58 2.91
N VAL A 130 -2.44 -16.40 1.66
CA VAL A 130 -2.36 -17.42 0.59
C VAL A 130 -1.72 -16.82 -0.66
N PRO A 131 -1.13 -17.63 -1.57
CA PRO A 131 -0.64 -17.15 -2.86
C PRO A 131 -1.73 -16.39 -3.63
N TYR A 132 -1.32 -15.35 -4.35
CA TYR A 132 -2.23 -14.56 -5.20
C TYR A 132 -2.02 -14.92 -6.67
N ASP A 133 -2.65 -16.03 -7.08
CA ASP A 133 -2.41 -16.68 -8.37
C ASP A 133 -2.79 -15.81 -9.57
N LEU A 134 -3.75 -14.89 -9.42
CA LEU A 134 -4.09 -13.89 -10.46
C LEU A 134 -2.89 -13.05 -10.94
N LEU A 135 -1.85 -12.90 -10.12
CA LEU A 135 -0.60 -12.26 -10.53
C LEU A 135 0.54 -13.26 -10.68
N ASN A 136 0.57 -14.30 -9.84
CA ASN A 136 1.67 -15.26 -9.87
C ASN A 136 1.70 -16.09 -11.16
N GLU A 137 0.54 -16.38 -11.76
CA GLU A 137 0.46 -17.14 -13.01
C GLU A 137 0.84 -16.32 -14.24
N ASP A 138 0.30 -15.08 -14.33
CA ASP A 138 0.43 -14.28 -15.55
C ASP A 138 1.59 -13.26 -15.49
N PHE A 139 2.01 -12.82 -14.29
CA PHE A 139 3.00 -11.77 -14.08
C PHE A 139 3.95 -12.04 -12.90
N PRO A 140 4.56 -13.23 -12.79
CA PRO A 140 5.44 -13.58 -11.67
C PRO A 140 6.65 -12.63 -11.57
N GLU A 141 7.11 -12.09 -12.71
CA GLU A 141 8.23 -11.15 -12.74
C GLU A 141 7.94 -9.80 -12.09
N LEU A 142 6.67 -9.46 -11.84
CA LEU A 142 6.30 -8.22 -11.15
C LEU A 142 6.37 -8.34 -9.63
N SER A 143 6.77 -9.49 -9.09
CA SER A 143 6.83 -9.73 -7.64
C SER A 143 7.79 -8.78 -6.89
N ASP A 144 8.76 -8.17 -7.58
CA ASP A 144 9.65 -7.14 -7.03
C ASP A 144 9.00 -5.73 -6.95
N THR A 145 7.73 -5.61 -7.32
CA THR A 145 6.96 -4.36 -7.21
C THR A 145 6.94 -3.88 -5.75
N TYR A 146 7.40 -2.66 -5.52
CA TYR A 146 7.40 -2.08 -4.18
C TYR A 146 6.22 -1.14 -3.91
N ARG A 147 5.51 -0.71 -4.96
CA ARG A 147 4.35 0.18 -4.84
C ARG A 147 3.41 0.00 -6.02
N VAL A 148 2.11 0.10 -5.73
CA VAL A 148 1.07 0.18 -6.75
C VAL A 148 0.32 1.51 -6.60
N VAL A 149 0.02 2.14 -7.72
CA VAL A 149 -0.80 3.35 -7.80
C VAL A 149 -2.00 3.06 -8.68
N SER A 150 -3.20 3.20 -8.13
CA SER A 150 -4.44 3.01 -8.86
C SER A 150 -4.76 4.25 -9.71
N LEU A 151 -5.04 4.07 -11.01
CA LEU A 151 -5.67 5.08 -11.85
C LEU A 151 -7.18 5.11 -11.63
N ASN A 152 -7.77 3.93 -11.54
CA ASN A 152 -9.18 3.68 -11.25
C ASN A 152 -9.33 2.27 -10.68
N ASN A 153 -10.57 1.76 -10.62
CA ASN A 153 -10.82 0.45 -10.00
C ASN A 153 -10.20 -0.74 -10.76
N ASP A 154 -9.83 -0.56 -12.03
CA ASP A 154 -9.38 -1.66 -12.89
C ASP A 154 -8.04 -1.37 -13.58
N LEU A 155 -7.42 -0.20 -13.38
CA LEU A 155 -6.12 0.16 -13.94
C LEU A 155 -5.14 0.52 -12.84
N TYR A 156 -3.94 -0.08 -12.89
CA TYR A 156 -2.94 0.01 -11.83
C TYR A 156 -1.54 0.15 -12.41
N TRP A 157 -0.80 1.15 -11.96
CA TRP A 157 0.63 1.25 -12.16
C TRP A 157 1.38 0.45 -11.11
N PHE A 158 2.14 -0.52 -11.53
CA PHE A 158 3.11 -1.25 -10.73
C PHE A 158 4.47 -0.57 -10.86
N ILE A 159 5.04 -0.13 -9.74
CA ILE A 159 6.31 0.59 -9.70
C ILE A 159 7.38 -0.37 -9.23
N ARG A 160 8.35 -0.62 -10.10
CA ARG A 160 9.50 -1.48 -9.90
C ARG A 160 10.78 -0.66 -9.82
N ASN A 161 11.92 -1.30 -9.57
CA ASN A 161 13.21 -0.61 -9.55
C ASN A 161 13.73 -0.22 -10.96
N SER A 162 13.18 -0.80 -12.02
CA SER A 162 13.66 -0.63 -13.39
C SER A 162 12.63 -0.07 -14.37
N GLU A 163 11.34 -0.09 -14.00
CA GLU A 163 10.26 0.28 -14.92
C GLU A 163 8.95 0.59 -14.19
N TYR A 164 8.06 1.28 -14.89
CA TYR A 164 6.63 1.33 -14.58
C TYR A 164 5.88 0.34 -15.46
N VAL A 165 4.98 -0.45 -14.88
CA VAL A 165 4.13 -1.40 -15.62
C VAL A 165 2.67 -1.10 -15.35
N LEU A 166 1.90 -0.84 -16.40
CA LEU A 166 0.46 -0.63 -16.32
C LEU A 166 -0.25 -1.95 -16.59
N LEU A 167 -1.00 -2.42 -15.61
CA LEU A 167 -1.92 -3.54 -15.77
C LEU A 167 -3.36 -3.06 -15.73
N GLY A 168 -4.19 -3.62 -16.59
CA GLY A 168 -5.64 -3.52 -16.55
C GLY A 168 -6.26 -4.82 -16.06
N TYR A 169 -7.36 -4.75 -15.32
CA TYR A 169 -8.13 -5.92 -14.94
C TYR A 169 -9.39 -6.02 -15.80
N GLU A 170 -9.46 -7.06 -16.64
CA GLU A 170 -10.55 -7.29 -17.58
C GLU A 170 -10.89 -8.79 -17.63
N SER A 171 -12.17 -9.12 -17.68
CA SER A 171 -12.66 -10.50 -17.84
C SER A 171 -12.06 -11.49 -16.83
N GLY A 172 -11.87 -11.04 -15.57
CA GLY A 172 -11.38 -11.91 -14.50
C GLY A 172 -9.85 -12.02 -14.39
N ARG A 173 -9.07 -11.36 -15.24
CA ARG A 173 -7.61 -11.44 -15.31
C ARG A 173 -6.95 -10.08 -15.41
N PHE A 174 -5.70 -9.99 -14.96
CA PHE A 174 -4.84 -8.86 -15.27
C PHE A 174 -4.31 -8.98 -16.70
N GLN A 175 -4.16 -7.85 -17.37
CA GLN A 175 -3.63 -7.73 -18.72
C GLN A 175 -2.62 -6.61 -18.78
N LEU A 176 -1.50 -6.87 -19.45
CA LEU A 176 -0.49 -5.85 -19.69
C LEU A 176 -1.06 -4.77 -20.65
N LYS A 177 -1.01 -3.52 -20.24
CA LYS A 177 -1.39 -2.35 -21.05
C LYS A 177 -0.17 -1.59 -21.53
N GLN A 178 0.84 -1.41 -20.67
CA GLN A 178 2.03 -0.64 -20.99
C GLN A 178 3.22 -1.00 -20.11
N ARG A 179 4.42 -0.87 -20.64
CA ARG A 179 5.69 -0.85 -19.89
C ARG A 179 6.48 0.40 -20.24
N ILE A 180 7.04 1.06 -19.25
CA ILE A 180 7.87 2.25 -19.40
C ILE A 180 9.19 1.99 -18.67
N PRO A 181 10.22 1.49 -19.35
CA PRO A 181 11.55 1.29 -18.76
C PRO A 181 12.17 2.62 -18.35
N PHE A 182 12.88 2.66 -17.22
CA PHE A 182 13.55 3.89 -16.76
C PHE A 182 14.67 4.33 -17.69
N THR A 183 15.18 3.43 -18.54
CA THR A 183 16.14 3.78 -19.60
C THR A 183 15.59 4.74 -20.68
N LEU A 184 14.28 4.95 -20.73
CA LEU A 184 13.66 5.96 -21.60
C LEU A 184 13.80 7.38 -21.07
N PHE A 185 14.24 7.56 -19.84
CA PHE A 185 14.42 8.86 -19.21
C PHE A 185 15.91 9.26 -19.28
N ASP A 186 16.20 10.53 -19.53
CA ASP A 186 17.56 11.03 -19.77
C ASP A 186 18.50 10.94 -18.55
N ASN A 187 17.98 10.65 -17.37
CA ASN A 187 18.80 10.53 -16.15
C ASN A 187 18.55 9.18 -15.45
N PRO A 188 19.33 8.12 -15.78
CA PRO A 188 19.15 6.80 -15.17
C PRO A 188 19.66 6.69 -13.73
N THR A 189 20.29 7.70 -13.16
CA THR A 189 20.76 7.71 -11.77
C THR A 189 19.61 8.04 -10.80
N ILE A 190 18.53 7.27 -10.89
CA ILE A 190 17.40 7.41 -9.97
C ILE A 190 17.76 6.64 -8.71
N GLU A 191 18.46 7.29 -7.79
CA GLU A 191 18.65 6.76 -6.43
C GLU A 191 17.34 6.75 -5.64
N ASP A 192 16.41 7.67 -5.98
CA ASP A 192 15.08 7.73 -5.43
C ASP A 192 14.06 7.10 -6.40
N ARG A 193 13.46 6.03 -5.93
CA ARG A 193 12.44 5.24 -6.60
C ARG A 193 11.34 6.14 -7.13
N GLY A 194 11.14 6.12 -8.43
CA GLY A 194 10.17 6.95 -9.12
C GLY A 194 8.77 6.92 -8.47
N ASN A 195 8.08 8.02 -8.60
CA ASN A 195 6.74 8.18 -8.07
C ASN A 195 5.76 8.51 -9.18
N ILE A 196 4.50 8.14 -9.01
CA ILE A 196 3.42 8.47 -9.96
C ILE A 196 2.35 9.26 -9.20
N TYR A 197 1.98 10.40 -9.76
CA TYR A 197 0.79 11.12 -9.36
C TYR A 197 -0.29 10.93 -10.43
N VAL A 198 -1.49 10.59 -10.00
CA VAL A 198 -2.66 10.47 -10.89
C VAL A 198 -3.60 11.62 -10.58
N ALA A 199 -3.84 12.46 -11.59
CA ALA A 199 -4.79 13.56 -11.51
C ALA A 199 -6.24 13.05 -11.59
N SER A 200 -7.19 13.92 -11.23
CA SER A 200 -8.62 13.57 -11.23
C SER A 200 -9.20 13.30 -12.63
N ASP A 201 -8.52 13.76 -13.67
CA ASP A 201 -8.87 13.49 -15.09
C ASP A 201 -8.26 12.16 -15.61
N GLY A 202 -7.55 11.41 -14.78
CA GLY A 202 -6.88 10.16 -15.13
C GLY A 202 -5.48 10.33 -15.72
N THR A 203 -4.97 11.57 -15.87
CA THR A 203 -3.60 11.82 -16.34
C THR A 203 -2.59 11.35 -15.32
N SER A 204 -1.61 10.57 -15.78
CA SER A 204 -0.50 10.09 -14.94
C SER A 204 0.74 10.96 -15.13
N TYR A 205 1.26 11.50 -14.04
CA TYR A 205 2.50 12.27 -14.00
C TYR A 205 3.59 11.43 -13.34
N PHE A 206 4.67 11.21 -14.05
CA PHE A 206 5.82 10.46 -13.57
C PHE A 206 6.83 11.44 -12.96
N CYS A 207 7.07 11.31 -11.67
CA CYS A 207 8.04 12.12 -10.94
C CYS A 207 9.32 11.29 -10.79
N LEU A 208 10.36 11.73 -11.47
CA LEU A 208 11.72 11.21 -11.35
C LEU A 208 12.53 12.27 -10.60
N ASN A 209 13.11 11.89 -9.46
CA ASN A 209 13.97 12.77 -8.67
C ASN A 209 15.42 12.63 -9.11
#